data_e1c0a1e713dd0879e3eb9d2bc0235bfe
#
_entry.id   e1c0a1e713dd0879e3eb9d2bc0235bfe
#
_cell.length_a   1.000
_cell.length_b   1.000
_cell.length_c   1.000
_cell.angle_alpha   90.00
_cell.angle_beta   90.00
_cell.angle_gamma   90.00
#
_symmetry.space_group_name_H-M   'P 1'
#
loop_
_entity.id
_entity.type
_entity.pdbx_description
1 polymer ?
#
loop_
_entity_poly.entity_id
_entity_poly.type
_entity_poly.pdbx_seq_one_letter_code
_entity_poly.pdbx_strand_id
1 'polypeptide(L)'
;LVLMLAIPHRINDVMLTLHLAELGASDSVLGVAWAVAALGELIAFALFGKYLRRYHELAVIGFAAVLYTIRWLATVWIEDPAIVAALQFSHLITFALFWMAAIQYIVRIVPPELSSTGQSLISAVFLGLAGLLGGVLGGWFRQEWGGDGMFYFCSALSLFAAILILGTRQYRRLRGQD
;
A
#
# COMPACT_ATOMS: atom_id res chain seq x y z
N LEU A 1 2.68 -10.98 -5.85
CA LEU A 1 1.52 -10.23 -5.37
C LEU A 1 1.94 -9.12 -4.39
N VAL A 2 2.74 -9.40 -3.34
CA VAL A 2 3.19 -8.39 -2.36
C VAL A 2 3.88 -7.20 -3.04
N LEU A 3 4.81 -7.46 -3.97
CA LEU A 3 5.53 -6.41 -4.71
C LEU A 3 4.61 -5.47 -5.48
N MET A 4 3.50 -5.97 -6.03
CA MET A 4 2.57 -5.16 -6.82
C MET A 4 1.84 -4.08 -6.00
N LEU A 5 1.69 -4.29 -4.69
CA LEU A 5 1.16 -3.29 -3.77
C LEU A 5 2.27 -2.52 -3.05
N ALA A 6 3.40 -3.20 -2.79
CA ALA A 6 4.53 -2.58 -2.15
C ALA A 6 5.19 -1.51 -3.01
N ILE A 7 5.36 -1.73 -4.33
CA ILE A 7 5.98 -0.75 -5.24
C ILE A 7 5.20 0.57 -5.27
N PRO A 8 3.88 0.64 -5.52
CA PRO A 8 3.13 1.89 -5.47
C PRO A 8 3.21 2.58 -4.12
N HIS A 9 3.14 1.82 -3.03
CA HIS A 9 3.28 2.35 -1.70
C HIS A 9 4.65 3.00 -1.49
N ARG A 10 5.74 2.32 -1.88
CA ARG A 10 7.11 2.85 -1.77
C ARG A 10 7.37 4.03 -2.72
N ILE A 11 6.72 4.08 -3.88
CA ILE A 11 6.72 5.27 -4.75
C ILE A 11 6.13 6.46 -3.99
N ASN A 12 4.97 6.29 -3.35
CA ASN A 12 4.38 7.34 -2.53
C ASN A 12 5.32 7.79 -1.41
N ASP A 13 5.93 6.86 -0.68
CA ASP A 13 6.86 7.20 0.42
C ASP A 13 8.05 8.05 -0.04
N VAL A 14 8.57 7.79 -1.21
CA VAL A 14 9.73 8.52 -1.75
C VAL A 14 9.31 9.83 -2.43
N MET A 15 8.17 9.86 -3.11
CA MET A 15 7.79 10.95 -4.02
C MET A 15 6.71 11.88 -3.47
N LEU A 16 6.01 11.51 -2.38
CA LEU A 16 4.92 12.32 -1.83
C LEU A 16 5.37 13.74 -1.46
N THR A 17 6.51 13.86 -0.80
CA THR A 17 7.04 15.17 -0.38
C THR A 17 7.29 16.08 -1.60
N LEU A 18 7.83 15.52 -2.66
CA LEU A 18 8.08 16.25 -3.89
C LEU A 18 6.77 16.62 -4.60
N HIS A 19 5.80 15.71 -4.64
CA HIS A 19 4.47 15.98 -5.21
C HIS A 19 3.74 17.09 -4.44
N LEU A 20 3.73 17.05 -3.12
CA LEU A 20 3.15 18.09 -2.28
C LEU A 20 3.85 19.44 -2.46
N ALA A 21 5.18 19.46 -2.58
CA ALA A 21 5.95 20.69 -2.82
C ALA A 21 5.59 21.32 -4.19
N GLU A 22 5.36 20.50 -5.23
CA GLU A 22 4.88 21.00 -6.54
C GLU A 22 3.47 21.59 -6.49
N LEU A 23 2.62 21.09 -5.59
CA LEU A 23 1.30 21.67 -5.30
C LEU A 23 1.39 22.94 -4.42
N GLY A 24 2.60 23.39 -4.06
CA GLY A 24 2.81 24.57 -3.25
C GLY A 24 2.64 24.35 -1.73
N ALA A 25 2.77 23.11 -1.25
CA ALA A 25 2.72 22.81 0.17
C ALA A 25 3.84 23.52 0.95
N SER A 26 3.50 24.07 2.12
CA SER A 26 4.48 24.51 3.09
C SER A 26 5.12 23.32 3.83
N ASP A 27 6.29 23.52 4.43
CA ASP A 27 6.98 22.48 5.22
C ASP A 27 6.12 21.91 6.35
N SER A 28 5.22 22.74 6.92
CA SER A 28 4.27 22.27 7.93
C SER A 28 3.25 21.29 7.35
N VAL A 29 2.76 21.50 6.14
CA VAL A 29 1.83 20.57 5.46
C VAL A 29 2.55 19.25 5.14
N LEU A 30 3.83 19.30 4.73
CA LEU A 30 4.63 18.10 4.53
C LEU A 30 4.77 17.29 5.82
N GLY A 31 5.07 17.94 6.94
CA GLY A 31 5.15 17.29 8.25
C GLY A 31 3.82 16.69 8.69
N VAL A 32 2.71 17.41 8.49
CA VAL A 32 1.36 16.94 8.81
C VAL A 32 0.98 15.72 7.98
N ALA A 33 1.33 15.66 6.70
CA ALA A 33 1.04 14.51 5.83
C ALA A 33 1.61 13.20 6.42
N TRP A 34 2.86 13.23 6.87
CA TRP A 34 3.51 12.06 7.48
C TRP A 34 2.97 11.74 8.88
N ALA A 35 2.69 12.76 9.68
CA ALA A 35 2.08 12.56 11.00
C ALA A 35 0.70 11.92 10.91
N VAL A 36 -0.12 12.36 9.95
CA VAL A 36 -1.47 11.83 9.70
C VAL A 36 -1.41 10.39 9.18
N ALA A 37 -0.45 10.06 8.29
CA ALA A 37 -0.20 8.69 7.84
C ALA A 37 0.14 7.77 9.03
N ALA A 38 1.13 8.17 9.83
CA ALA A 38 1.56 7.40 11.00
C ALA A 38 0.45 7.25 12.05
N LEU A 39 -0.36 8.27 12.28
CA LEU A 39 -1.51 8.21 13.17
C LEU A 39 -2.54 7.19 12.67
N GLY A 40 -2.84 7.19 11.37
CA GLY A 40 -3.72 6.20 10.75
C GLY A 40 -3.23 4.76 10.95
N GLU A 41 -1.94 4.53 10.72
CA GLU A 41 -1.32 3.22 10.94
C GLU A 41 -1.40 2.78 12.40
N LEU A 42 -1.06 3.67 13.33
CA LEU A 42 -1.13 3.38 14.77
C LEU A 42 -2.54 2.96 15.19
N ILE A 43 -3.56 3.70 14.75
CA ILE A 43 -4.97 3.38 15.03
C ILE A 43 -5.33 2.02 14.43
N ALA A 44 -4.91 1.73 13.19
CA ALA A 44 -5.20 0.46 12.55
C ALA A 44 -4.58 -0.73 13.29
N PHE A 45 -3.30 -0.64 13.62
CA PHE A 45 -2.60 -1.70 14.34
C PHE A 45 -3.19 -1.94 15.73
N ALA A 46 -3.60 -0.88 16.43
CA ALA A 46 -4.23 -0.98 17.74
C ALA A 46 -5.62 -1.63 17.69
N LEU A 47 -6.43 -1.30 16.68
CA LEU A 47 -7.84 -1.67 16.67
C LEU A 47 -8.16 -2.88 15.78
N PHE A 48 -7.52 -3.00 14.59
CA PHE A 48 -7.96 -3.96 13.58
C PHE A 48 -7.30 -5.34 13.69
N GLY A 49 -6.13 -5.46 14.31
CA GLY A 49 -5.39 -6.72 14.38
C GLY A 49 -6.21 -7.90 14.91
N LYS A 50 -7.08 -7.65 15.91
CA LYS A 50 -7.97 -8.66 16.48
C LYS A 50 -9.12 -9.05 15.54
N TYR A 51 -9.67 -8.08 14.79
CA TYR A 51 -10.82 -8.29 13.91
C TYR A 51 -10.43 -8.95 12.60
N LEU A 52 -9.23 -8.62 12.06
CA LEU A 52 -8.76 -9.16 10.79
C LEU A 52 -8.57 -10.68 10.79
N ARG A 53 -8.32 -11.28 11.94
CA ARG A 53 -8.21 -12.75 12.09
C ARG A 53 -9.48 -13.52 11.72
N ARG A 54 -10.63 -12.83 11.59
CA ARG A 54 -11.92 -13.42 11.21
C ARG A 54 -12.11 -13.50 9.69
N TYR A 55 -11.26 -12.83 8.93
CA TYR A 55 -11.38 -12.72 7.49
C TYR A 55 -10.24 -13.45 6.80
N HIS A 56 -10.53 -13.99 5.62
CA HIS A 56 -9.50 -14.62 4.80
C HIS A 56 -8.50 -13.55 4.31
N GLU A 57 -7.21 -13.78 4.50
CA GLU A 57 -6.15 -12.78 4.27
C GLU A 57 -6.14 -12.26 2.83
N LEU A 58 -6.32 -13.16 1.83
CA LEU A 58 -6.40 -12.73 0.43
C LEU A 58 -7.61 -11.82 0.14
N ALA A 59 -8.71 -11.95 0.91
CA ALA A 59 -9.84 -11.02 0.78
C ALA A 59 -9.47 -9.63 1.30
N VAL A 60 -8.80 -9.58 2.44
CA VAL A 60 -8.36 -8.31 3.05
C VAL A 60 -7.31 -7.63 2.15
N ILE A 61 -6.33 -8.39 1.65
CA ILE A 61 -5.30 -7.85 0.73
C ILE A 61 -5.95 -7.35 -0.56
N GLY A 62 -6.90 -8.11 -1.14
CA GLY A 62 -7.62 -7.69 -2.34
C GLY A 62 -8.46 -6.44 -2.11
N PHE A 63 -9.13 -6.34 -0.96
CA PHE A 63 -9.87 -5.13 -0.57
C PHE A 63 -8.94 -3.92 -0.40
N ALA A 64 -7.81 -4.09 0.30
CA ALA A 64 -6.79 -3.05 0.43
C ALA A 64 -6.25 -2.61 -0.95
N ALA A 65 -6.07 -3.54 -1.89
CA ALA A 65 -5.63 -3.24 -3.27
C ALA A 65 -6.62 -2.35 -4.02
N VAL A 66 -7.93 -2.60 -3.87
CA VAL A 66 -8.98 -1.72 -4.43
C VAL A 66 -8.92 -0.33 -3.80
N LEU A 67 -8.77 -0.24 -2.48
CA LEU A 67 -8.64 1.04 -1.78
C LEU A 67 -7.37 1.80 -2.19
N TYR A 68 -6.27 1.11 -2.41
CA TYR A 68 -5.04 1.70 -2.98
C TYR A 68 -5.30 2.29 -4.37
N THR A 69 -6.00 1.56 -5.24
CA THR A 69 -6.36 2.06 -6.58
C THR A 69 -7.13 3.38 -6.48
N ILE A 70 -8.16 3.43 -5.64
CA ILE A 70 -8.98 4.63 -5.42
C ILE A 70 -8.13 5.77 -4.85
N ARG A 71 -7.27 5.47 -3.87
CA ARG A 71 -6.40 6.45 -3.24
C ARG A 71 -5.44 7.11 -4.24
N TRP A 72 -4.78 6.31 -5.10
CA TRP A 72 -3.85 6.87 -6.09
C TRP A 72 -4.58 7.70 -7.14
N LEU A 73 -5.78 7.31 -7.58
CA LEU A 73 -6.62 8.14 -8.44
C LEU A 73 -7.03 9.45 -7.75
N ALA A 74 -7.42 9.38 -6.49
CA ALA A 74 -7.76 10.57 -5.73
C ALA A 74 -6.56 11.53 -5.60
N THR A 75 -5.34 11.01 -5.43
CA THR A 75 -4.13 11.84 -5.36
C THR A 75 -3.89 12.63 -6.65
N VAL A 76 -4.21 12.05 -7.83
CA VAL A 76 -4.09 12.75 -9.12
C VAL A 76 -5.10 13.90 -9.25
N TRP A 77 -6.32 13.71 -8.78
CA TRP A 77 -7.41 14.68 -9.00
C TRP A 77 -7.50 15.78 -7.94
N ILE A 78 -6.74 15.66 -6.86
CA ILE A 78 -6.74 16.63 -5.76
C ILE A 78 -5.55 17.57 -5.94
N GLU A 79 -5.84 18.84 -6.23
CA GLU A 79 -4.83 19.90 -6.40
C GLU A 79 -4.50 20.64 -5.08
N ASP A 80 -5.34 20.52 -4.06
CA ASP A 80 -5.10 21.14 -2.76
C ASP A 80 -4.13 20.28 -1.93
N PRO A 81 -2.94 20.80 -1.59
CA PRO A 81 -1.94 20.06 -0.84
C PRO A 81 -2.40 19.67 0.57
N ALA A 82 -3.28 20.44 1.20
CA ALA A 82 -3.80 20.12 2.53
C ALA A 82 -4.76 18.92 2.46
N ILE A 83 -5.54 18.80 1.38
CA ILE A 83 -6.43 17.66 1.15
C ILE A 83 -5.60 16.41 0.82
N VAL A 84 -4.54 16.52 0.01
CA VAL A 84 -3.61 15.41 -0.26
C VAL A 84 -2.92 14.96 1.03
N ALA A 85 -2.52 15.89 1.89
CA ALA A 85 -1.97 15.57 3.21
C ALA A 85 -2.99 14.83 4.09
N ALA A 86 -4.24 15.29 4.15
CA ALA A 86 -5.32 14.61 4.88
C ALA A 86 -5.63 13.22 4.31
N LEU A 87 -5.54 13.04 2.98
CA LEU A 87 -5.73 11.74 2.31
C LEU A 87 -4.73 10.69 2.82
N GLN A 88 -3.57 11.10 3.37
CA GLN A 88 -2.61 10.17 3.95
C GLN A 88 -3.18 9.40 5.15
N PHE A 89 -4.23 9.90 5.81
CA PHE A 89 -4.95 9.14 6.84
C PHE A 89 -5.50 7.79 6.31
N SER A 90 -5.72 7.68 5.01
CA SER A 90 -6.12 6.43 4.36
C SER A 90 -5.09 5.29 4.49
N HIS A 91 -3.86 5.53 5.01
CA HIS A 91 -2.93 4.47 5.42
C HIS A 91 -3.59 3.48 6.40
N LEU A 92 -4.51 3.98 7.23
CA LEU A 92 -5.35 3.18 8.12
C LEU A 92 -5.99 1.97 7.41
N ILE A 93 -6.56 2.19 6.22
CA ILE A 93 -7.34 1.18 5.47
C ILE A 93 -6.61 0.66 4.22
N THR A 94 -5.48 1.23 3.85
CA THR A 94 -4.65 0.76 2.73
C THR A 94 -3.45 -0.01 3.24
N PHE A 95 -2.40 0.67 3.67
CA PHE A 95 -1.15 0.04 4.10
C PHE A 95 -1.33 -0.88 5.32
N ALA A 96 -1.97 -0.39 6.38
CA ALA A 96 -2.04 -1.18 7.61
C ALA A 96 -2.86 -2.46 7.43
N LEU A 97 -3.99 -2.43 6.68
CA LEU A 97 -4.75 -3.64 6.37
C LEU A 97 -3.94 -4.60 5.50
N PHE A 98 -3.31 -4.10 4.43
CA PHE A 98 -2.45 -4.90 3.58
C PHE A 98 -1.33 -5.56 4.37
N TRP A 99 -0.60 -4.79 5.18
CA TRP A 99 0.53 -5.27 5.95
C TRP A 99 0.15 -6.33 6.97
N MET A 100 -0.88 -6.08 7.78
CA MET A 100 -1.37 -7.05 8.76
C MET A 100 -1.82 -8.35 8.11
N ALA A 101 -2.58 -8.27 7.01
CA ALA A 101 -3.07 -9.45 6.30
C ALA A 101 -1.92 -10.21 5.61
N ALA A 102 -0.92 -9.50 5.07
CA ALA A 102 0.25 -10.12 4.46
C ALA A 102 1.09 -10.89 5.49
N ILE A 103 1.31 -10.31 6.67
CA ILE A 103 2.01 -10.99 7.78
C ILE A 103 1.21 -12.21 8.24
N GLN A 104 -0.12 -12.10 8.44
CA GLN A 104 -0.95 -13.23 8.82
C GLN A 104 -0.91 -14.36 7.77
N TYR A 105 -0.95 -14.01 6.49
CA TYR A 105 -0.85 -14.98 5.40
C TYR A 105 0.49 -15.72 5.42
N ILE A 106 1.61 -15.03 5.59
CA ILE A 106 2.94 -15.66 5.68
C ILE A 106 3.02 -16.60 6.90
N VAL A 107 2.57 -16.15 8.07
CA VAL A 107 2.57 -16.98 9.29
C VAL A 107 1.72 -18.24 9.10
N ARG A 108 0.65 -18.17 8.33
CA ARG A 108 -0.22 -19.33 8.07
C ARG A 108 0.41 -20.37 7.12
N ILE A 109 1.16 -19.93 6.10
CA ILE A 109 1.68 -20.84 5.07
C ILE A 109 3.08 -21.37 5.34
N VAL A 110 3.81 -20.77 6.30
CA VAL A 110 5.18 -21.14 6.66
C VAL A 110 5.14 -22.00 7.92
N PRO A 111 5.97 -23.05 8.03
CA PRO A 111 6.10 -23.82 9.27
C PRO A 111 6.39 -22.93 10.48
N PRO A 112 5.87 -23.25 11.69
CA PRO A 112 6.04 -22.42 12.87
C PRO A 112 7.49 -22.05 13.18
N GLU A 113 8.43 -22.97 12.95
CA GLU A 113 9.86 -22.80 13.18
C GLU A 113 10.50 -21.76 12.27
N LEU A 114 9.89 -21.51 11.09
CA LEU A 114 10.35 -20.55 10.08
C LEU A 114 9.51 -19.25 10.05
N SER A 115 8.56 -19.09 10.98
CA SER A 115 7.64 -17.95 11.01
C SER A 115 8.37 -16.61 11.07
N SER A 116 9.39 -16.45 11.92
CA SER A 116 10.20 -15.23 12.00
C SER A 116 11.01 -14.99 10.73
N THR A 117 11.55 -16.03 10.13
CA THR A 117 12.27 -15.95 8.83
C THR A 117 11.32 -15.49 7.72
N GLY A 118 10.10 -16.04 7.67
CA GLY A 118 9.06 -15.62 6.71
C GLY A 118 8.68 -14.14 6.86
N GLN A 119 8.51 -13.66 8.09
CA GLN A 119 8.23 -12.26 8.37
C GLN A 119 9.41 -11.33 8.01
N SER A 120 10.62 -11.77 8.29
CA SER A 120 11.82 -11.01 7.90
C SER A 120 11.97 -10.94 6.38
N LEU A 121 11.67 -12.03 5.67
CA LEU A 121 11.72 -12.06 4.20
C LEU A 121 10.71 -11.12 3.57
N ILE A 122 9.45 -11.13 4.04
CA ILE A 122 8.44 -10.19 3.51
C ILE A 122 8.81 -8.74 3.81
N SER A 123 9.41 -8.46 4.98
CA SER A 123 9.90 -7.13 5.33
C SER A 123 11.07 -6.70 4.43
N ALA A 124 12.02 -7.61 4.14
CA ALA A 124 13.12 -7.34 3.23
C ALA A 124 12.64 -7.07 1.80
N VAL A 125 11.63 -7.83 1.33
CA VAL A 125 11.00 -7.60 0.02
C VAL A 125 10.28 -6.25 -0.02
N PHE A 126 9.54 -5.92 1.02
CA PHE A 126 8.77 -4.67 1.09
C PHE A 126 9.66 -3.44 1.25
N LEU A 127 10.59 -3.45 2.22
CA LEU A 127 11.46 -2.30 2.50
C LEU A 127 12.62 -2.21 1.51
N GLY A 128 13.24 -3.34 1.19
CA GLY A 128 14.43 -3.40 0.34
C GLY A 128 14.06 -3.38 -1.15
N LEU A 129 13.56 -4.51 -1.68
CA LEU A 129 13.33 -4.65 -3.13
C LEU A 129 12.27 -3.68 -3.65
N ALA A 130 11.12 -3.57 -2.96
CA ALA A 130 10.08 -2.62 -3.38
C ALA A 130 10.52 -1.17 -3.16
N GLY A 131 11.33 -0.88 -2.14
CA GLY A 131 11.92 0.45 -1.94
C GLY A 131 12.84 0.85 -3.09
N LEU A 132 13.74 -0.06 -3.50
CA LEU A 132 14.63 0.15 -4.65
C LEU A 132 13.84 0.36 -5.94
N LEU A 133 12.91 -0.56 -6.25
CA LEU A 133 12.09 -0.47 -7.45
C LEU A 133 11.17 0.76 -7.42
N GLY A 134 10.61 1.08 -6.26
CA GLY A 134 9.76 2.26 -6.07
C GLY A 134 10.52 3.57 -6.30
N GLY A 135 11.76 3.68 -5.81
CA GLY A 135 12.60 4.85 -6.06
C GLY A 135 12.94 5.01 -7.54
N VAL A 136 13.40 3.92 -8.21
CA VAL A 136 13.77 3.94 -9.63
C VAL A 136 12.55 4.19 -10.53
N LEU A 137 11.49 3.40 -10.36
CA LEU A 137 10.29 3.53 -11.18
C LEU A 137 9.56 4.84 -10.90
N GLY A 138 9.43 5.25 -9.63
CA GLY A 138 8.81 6.51 -9.27
C GLY A 138 9.52 7.71 -9.88
N GLY A 139 10.86 7.73 -9.81
CA GLY A 139 11.68 8.77 -10.44
C GLY A 139 11.51 8.79 -11.96
N TRP A 140 11.58 7.62 -12.60
CA TRP A 140 11.43 7.51 -14.06
C TRP A 140 10.04 7.93 -14.53
N PHE A 141 8.97 7.39 -13.95
CA PHE A 141 7.59 7.76 -14.32
C PHE A 141 7.33 9.25 -14.11
N ARG A 142 7.86 9.80 -13.02
CA ARG A 142 7.72 11.23 -12.73
C ARG A 142 8.45 12.09 -13.75
N GLN A 143 9.64 11.69 -14.17
CA GLN A 143 10.43 12.41 -15.17
C GLN A 143 9.76 12.42 -16.56
N GLU A 144 9.21 11.26 -16.96
CA GLU A 144 8.63 11.10 -18.30
C GLU A 144 7.18 11.60 -18.41
N TRP A 145 6.37 11.42 -17.33
CA TRP A 145 4.93 11.67 -17.36
C TRP A 145 4.42 12.55 -16.21
N GLY A 146 5.31 13.16 -15.45
CA GLY A 146 4.94 14.02 -14.30
C GLY A 146 4.43 13.24 -13.09
N GLY A 147 4.05 14.00 -12.06
CA GLY A 147 3.50 13.41 -10.81
C GLY A 147 2.21 12.63 -11.04
N ASP A 148 1.33 13.17 -11.89
CA ASP A 148 0.04 12.53 -12.20
C ASP A 148 0.24 11.19 -12.92
N GLY A 149 1.10 11.15 -13.95
CA GLY A 149 1.42 9.91 -14.67
C GLY A 149 2.00 8.83 -13.75
N MET A 150 2.82 9.23 -12.81
CA MET A 150 3.35 8.33 -11.78
C MET A 150 2.24 7.74 -10.90
N PHE A 151 1.28 8.54 -10.43
CA PHE A 151 0.17 8.03 -9.63
C PHE A 151 -0.85 7.24 -10.45
N TYR A 152 -1.05 7.54 -11.74
CA TYR A 152 -1.81 6.67 -12.65
C TYR A 152 -1.17 5.29 -12.77
N PHE A 153 0.17 5.21 -12.89
CA PHE A 153 0.87 3.92 -12.85
C PHE A 153 0.65 3.19 -11.52
N CYS A 154 0.75 3.89 -10.38
CA CYS A 154 0.49 3.30 -9.07
C CYS A 154 -0.93 2.74 -8.98
N SER A 155 -1.91 3.46 -9.50
CA SER A 155 -3.31 3.02 -9.55
C SER A 155 -3.49 1.79 -10.44
N ALA A 156 -2.94 1.81 -11.65
CA ALA A 156 -3.04 0.69 -12.60
C ALA A 156 -2.41 -0.59 -12.02
N LEU A 157 -1.23 -0.48 -11.40
CA LEU A 157 -0.56 -1.62 -10.77
C LEU A 157 -1.34 -2.17 -9.58
N SER A 158 -1.93 -1.29 -8.76
CA SER A 158 -2.78 -1.68 -7.63
C SER A 158 -4.08 -2.35 -8.09
N LEU A 159 -4.70 -1.85 -9.15
CA LEU A 159 -5.89 -2.46 -9.76
C LEU A 159 -5.57 -3.84 -10.32
N PHE A 160 -4.47 -3.98 -11.02
CA PHE A 160 -4.03 -5.28 -11.55
C PHE A 160 -3.77 -6.27 -10.41
N ALA A 161 -3.13 -5.82 -9.33
CA ALA A 161 -2.97 -6.64 -8.12
C ALA A 161 -4.32 -7.07 -7.53
N ALA A 162 -5.30 -6.15 -7.44
CA ALA A 162 -6.64 -6.45 -6.93
C ALA A 162 -7.32 -7.55 -7.76
N ILE A 163 -7.28 -7.43 -9.09
CA ILE A 163 -7.87 -8.42 -10.00
C ILE A 163 -7.22 -9.79 -9.80
N LEU A 164 -5.89 -9.86 -9.75
CA LEU A 164 -5.17 -11.13 -9.57
C LEU A 164 -5.45 -11.76 -8.20
N ILE A 165 -5.47 -10.97 -7.14
CA ILE A 165 -5.67 -11.47 -5.76
C ILE A 165 -7.09 -11.98 -5.58
N LEU A 166 -8.09 -11.19 -5.99
CA LEU A 166 -9.49 -11.56 -5.88
C LEU A 166 -9.84 -12.72 -6.82
N GLY A 167 -9.28 -12.73 -8.03
CA GLY A 167 -9.42 -13.84 -8.97
C GLY A 167 -8.83 -15.15 -8.43
N THR A 168 -7.63 -15.10 -7.84
CA THR A 168 -6.99 -16.27 -7.21
C THR A 168 -7.83 -16.80 -6.04
N ARG A 169 -8.35 -15.91 -5.20
CA ARG A 169 -9.24 -16.28 -4.10
C ARG A 169 -10.51 -16.94 -4.61
N GLN A 170 -11.17 -16.36 -5.62
CA GLN A 170 -12.38 -16.93 -6.20
C GLN A 170 -12.13 -18.32 -6.78
N TYR A 171 -11.02 -18.49 -7.50
CA TYR A 171 -10.63 -19.79 -8.06
C TYR A 171 -10.40 -20.85 -6.99
N ARG A 172 -9.70 -20.51 -5.88
CA ARG A 172 -9.50 -21.43 -4.75
C ARG A 172 -10.82 -21.82 -4.09
N ARG A 173 -11.70 -20.84 -3.85
CA ARG A 173 -13.03 -21.07 -3.28
C ARG A 173 -13.86 -22.06 -4.13
N LEU A 174 -13.83 -21.91 -5.46
CA LEU A 174 -14.54 -22.82 -6.37
C LEU A 174 -13.96 -24.25 -6.36
N ARG A 175 -12.70 -24.40 -5.96
CA ARG A 175 -12.03 -25.71 -5.81
C ARG A 175 -12.10 -26.30 -4.41
N GLY A 176 -12.76 -25.64 -3.47
CA GLY A 176 -12.83 -26.09 -2.07
C GLY A 176 -11.47 -26.08 -1.35
N GLN A 177 -10.57 -25.17 -1.73
CA GLN A 177 -9.19 -25.06 -1.22
C GLN A 177 -9.01 -23.84 -0.28
N ASP A 178 -10.11 -23.24 0.17
CA ASP A 178 -10.10 -22.12 1.15
C ASP A 178 -10.08 -22.64 2.58
#